data_1ea0cde064846a439a69ec08776aea3b
#
_entry.id   1ea0cde064846a439a69ec08776aea3b
#
_cell.length_a   1.000
_cell.length_b   1.000
_cell.length_c   1.000
_cell.angle_alpha   90.00
_cell.angle_beta   90.00
_cell.angle_gamma   90.00
#
_symmetry.space_group_name_H-M   'P 1'
#
loop_
_entity.id
_entity.type
_entity.pdbx_description
1 polymer ?
#
loop_
_entity_poly.entity_id
_entity_poly.type
_entity_poly.pdbx_seq_one_letter_code
_entity_poly.pdbx_strand_id
1 'polypeptide(L)'
;GLTAHPDVRVMPSLMIEDAIGSLQSIERNGVIIGGNFVSWYGGFDSFIIAQEFDSGKVFAPSMGRKQANEEQLLIHLPYMNWTQWIHALNKFKYAVHLMRTHAAGTFALNCAYLGIPCIGYKGLDTQETLHPDLTVELGDLQAARNIASKLRNDVEFYDSCSKTTKELYNQYYSESVFIKKFHI
;
A
#
# COMPACT_ATOMS: atom_id res chain seq x y z
N GLY A 1 17.59 -21.62 -14.86
CA GLY A 1 17.07 -20.29 -14.70
C GLY A 1 16.51 -19.74 -15.98
N LEU A 2 15.62 -18.79 -15.88
CA LEU A 2 15.11 -18.12 -17.04
C LEU A 2 16.23 -17.32 -17.71
N THR A 3 16.70 -17.80 -18.82
CA THR A 3 17.61 -17.03 -19.64
C THR A 3 16.88 -15.78 -20.13
N ALA A 4 17.54 -14.64 -20.06
CA ALA A 4 16.99 -13.41 -20.59
C ALA A 4 16.64 -13.58 -22.06
N HIS A 5 15.36 -13.63 -22.38
CA HIS A 5 14.89 -13.63 -23.75
C HIS A 5 14.98 -12.20 -24.27
N PRO A 6 15.48 -11.97 -25.50
CA PRO A 6 15.64 -10.61 -26.03
C PRO A 6 14.32 -9.82 -26.10
N ASP A 7 13.18 -10.51 -26.11
CA ASP A 7 11.86 -9.89 -26.16
C ASP A 7 11.19 -9.75 -24.80
N VAL A 8 11.89 -10.09 -23.71
CA VAL A 8 11.34 -9.92 -22.35
C VAL A 8 11.19 -8.43 -22.05
N ARG A 9 9.97 -8.00 -21.85
CA ARG A 9 9.64 -6.63 -21.45
C ARG A 9 9.26 -6.63 -19.97
N VAL A 10 9.78 -5.65 -19.22
CA VAL A 10 9.32 -5.42 -17.86
C VAL A 10 7.91 -4.84 -17.92
N MET A 11 6.95 -5.60 -17.44
CA MET A 11 5.57 -5.15 -17.33
C MET A 11 5.37 -4.46 -15.99
N PRO A 12 4.89 -3.22 -15.97
CA PRO A 12 4.53 -2.57 -14.70
C PRO A 12 3.32 -3.27 -14.07
N SER A 13 3.19 -3.11 -12.77
CA SER A 13 1.99 -3.55 -12.05
C SER A 13 0.75 -2.87 -12.64
N LEU A 14 -0.34 -3.61 -12.75
CA LEU A 14 -1.57 -3.15 -13.38
C LEU A 14 -2.76 -3.41 -12.46
N MET A 15 -3.65 -2.42 -12.40
CA MET A 15 -4.98 -2.57 -11.82
C MET A 15 -5.97 -2.90 -12.93
N ILE A 16 -6.66 -4.03 -12.83
CA ILE A 16 -7.74 -4.39 -13.77
C ILE A 16 -9.03 -3.75 -13.26
N GLU A 17 -9.22 -2.50 -13.61
CA GLU A 17 -10.28 -1.64 -13.04
C GLU A 17 -11.68 -2.17 -13.28
N ASP A 18 -11.95 -2.70 -14.47
CA ASP A 18 -13.27 -3.25 -14.81
C ASP A 18 -13.65 -4.46 -13.96
N ALA A 19 -12.67 -5.24 -13.51
CA ALA A 19 -12.93 -6.40 -12.66
C ALA A 19 -13.33 -6.04 -11.23
N ILE A 20 -13.01 -4.83 -10.78
CA ILE A 20 -13.30 -4.38 -9.41
C ILE A 20 -14.80 -4.10 -9.23
N GLY A 21 -15.45 -3.57 -10.27
CA GLY A 21 -16.83 -3.12 -10.19
C GLY A 21 -16.96 -1.82 -9.39
N SER A 22 -18.20 -1.51 -8.99
CA SER A 22 -18.48 -0.28 -8.25
C SER A 22 -18.01 -0.39 -6.80
N LEU A 23 -17.20 0.59 -6.37
CA LEU A 23 -16.77 0.72 -4.98
C LEU A 23 -17.84 1.46 -4.18
N GLN A 24 -18.08 0.98 -2.96
CA GLN A 24 -19.01 1.67 -2.05
C GLN A 24 -18.39 2.97 -1.55
N SER A 25 -19.18 4.03 -1.53
CA SER A 25 -18.82 5.26 -0.85
C SER A 25 -19.10 5.07 0.64
N ILE A 26 -18.05 4.83 1.41
CA ILE A 26 -18.12 4.59 2.85
C ILE A 26 -17.19 5.53 3.59
N GLU A 27 -17.51 5.82 4.84
CA GLU A 27 -16.58 6.49 5.72
C GLU A 27 -15.44 5.53 6.06
N ARG A 28 -14.21 5.91 5.71
CA ARG A 28 -13.03 5.10 5.96
C ARG A 28 -12.53 5.31 7.37
N ASN A 29 -12.09 4.24 8.02
CA ASN A 29 -11.43 4.31 9.32
C ASN A 29 -10.41 3.18 9.45
N GLY A 30 -9.55 3.28 10.48
CA GLY A 30 -8.58 2.25 10.79
C GLY A 30 -7.33 2.29 9.94
N VAL A 31 -6.40 1.42 10.29
CA VAL A 31 -5.08 1.31 9.65
C VAL A 31 -4.79 -0.13 9.26
N ILE A 32 -4.21 -0.29 8.08
CA ILE A 32 -3.78 -1.59 7.56
C ILE A 32 -2.30 -1.53 7.18
N ILE A 33 -1.56 -2.60 7.47
CA ILE A 33 -0.17 -2.73 7.03
C ILE A 33 -0.08 -3.65 5.80
N GLY A 34 0.94 -3.42 4.98
CA GLY A 34 1.08 -4.13 3.70
C GLY A 34 1.70 -5.51 3.78
N GLY A 35 2.16 -5.93 4.94
CA GLY A 35 2.80 -7.23 5.13
C GLY A 35 2.61 -7.76 6.53
N ASN A 36 3.28 -8.85 6.83
CA ASN A 36 3.28 -9.46 8.15
C ASN A 36 4.69 -9.41 8.79
N PHE A 37 4.88 -10.03 9.94
CA PHE A 37 6.13 -9.97 10.69
C PHE A 37 7.27 -10.83 10.12
N VAL A 38 7.03 -11.58 9.08
CA VAL A 38 8.11 -12.25 8.36
C VAL A 38 9.05 -11.18 7.80
N SER A 39 10.35 -11.33 8.05
CA SER A 39 11.33 -10.24 7.90
C SER A 39 11.32 -9.53 6.56
N TRP A 40 11.08 -10.23 5.46
CA TRP A 40 11.10 -9.62 4.12
C TRP A 40 9.83 -8.84 3.77
N TYR A 41 8.76 -8.92 4.57
CA TYR A 41 7.54 -8.15 4.35
C TYR A 41 7.53 -6.79 5.06
N GLY A 42 8.49 -6.53 5.95
CA GLY A 42 8.57 -5.25 6.68
C GLY A 42 7.43 -5.00 7.66
N GLY A 43 6.69 -6.04 8.02
CA GLY A 43 5.50 -5.91 8.85
C GLY A 43 5.78 -5.38 10.25
N PHE A 44 6.96 -5.68 10.81
CA PHE A 44 7.30 -5.21 12.15
C PHE A 44 7.49 -3.69 12.18
N ASP A 45 8.23 -3.12 11.24
CA ASP A 45 8.37 -1.67 11.12
C ASP A 45 7.02 -1.00 10.85
N SER A 46 6.24 -1.60 9.95
CA SER A 46 4.90 -1.12 9.62
C SER A 46 3.96 -1.14 10.81
N PHE A 47 4.01 -2.20 11.62
CA PHE A 47 3.22 -2.32 12.84
C PHE A 47 3.55 -1.23 13.84
N ILE A 48 4.85 -0.96 14.06
CA ILE A 48 5.28 0.11 14.98
C ILE A 48 4.67 1.46 14.57
N ILE A 49 4.72 1.79 13.30
CA ILE A 49 4.19 3.06 12.80
C ILE A 49 2.67 3.07 12.78
N ALA A 50 2.04 1.95 12.43
CA ALA A 50 0.58 1.85 12.41
C ALA A 50 -0.06 2.11 13.77
N GLN A 51 0.64 1.81 14.87
CA GLN A 51 0.17 2.09 16.23
C GLN A 51 -0.04 3.59 16.49
N GLU A 52 0.59 4.46 15.72
CA GLU A 52 0.34 5.90 15.82
C GLU A 52 -1.10 6.26 15.41
N PHE A 53 -1.73 5.44 14.57
CA PHE A 53 -3.12 5.65 14.15
C PHE A 53 -4.12 4.93 15.05
N ASP A 54 -3.82 3.71 15.45
CA ASP A 54 -4.66 2.90 16.33
C ASP A 54 -3.80 1.86 17.06
N SER A 55 -3.58 2.06 18.34
CA SER A 55 -2.75 1.18 19.16
C SER A 55 -3.38 -0.20 19.44
N GLY A 56 -4.68 -0.34 19.23
CA GLY A 56 -5.40 -1.57 19.57
C GLY A 56 -5.81 -2.42 18.37
N LYS A 57 -5.83 -1.85 17.17
CA LYS A 57 -6.39 -2.52 15.98
C LYS A 57 -5.56 -2.24 14.74
N VAL A 58 -4.50 -3.01 14.54
CA VAL A 58 -3.71 -2.97 13.32
C VAL A 58 -4.06 -4.18 12.47
N PHE A 59 -4.58 -3.93 11.28
CA PHE A 59 -5.00 -4.97 10.34
C PHE A 59 -3.87 -5.31 9.38
N ALA A 60 -3.87 -6.56 8.90
CA ALA A 60 -2.93 -7.04 7.89
C ALA A 60 -3.63 -8.01 6.93
N PRO A 61 -3.20 -8.08 5.66
CA PRO A 61 -3.72 -9.10 4.75
C PRO A 61 -3.27 -10.49 5.18
N SER A 62 -4.00 -11.51 4.74
CA SER A 62 -3.59 -12.90 4.94
C SER A 62 -2.42 -13.22 4.00
N MET A 63 -1.25 -13.48 4.59
CA MET A 63 -0.01 -13.80 3.88
C MET A 63 0.36 -15.25 4.22
N GLY A 64 0.55 -16.13 3.37
CA GLY A 64 0.72 -17.57 3.60
C GLY A 64 1.62 -17.99 4.77
N ARG A 65 2.61 -17.17 5.16
CA ARG A 65 3.47 -17.39 6.34
C ARG A 65 3.29 -16.25 7.32
N LYS A 66 3.31 -16.57 8.63
CA LYS A 66 3.28 -15.59 9.70
C LYS A 66 4.12 -16.05 10.89
N GLN A 67 4.56 -15.10 11.70
CA GLN A 67 5.25 -15.36 12.96
C GLN A 67 4.23 -15.70 14.05
N ALA A 68 4.63 -16.51 15.03
CA ALA A 68 3.72 -16.98 16.08
C ALA A 68 3.10 -15.85 16.90
N ASN A 69 3.79 -14.72 17.03
CA ASN A 69 3.32 -13.57 17.81
C ASN A 69 2.31 -12.67 17.06
N GLU A 70 2.14 -12.87 15.74
CA GLU A 70 1.25 -12.03 14.95
C GLU A 70 -0.20 -12.15 15.35
N GLU A 71 -0.64 -13.34 15.75
CA GLU A 71 -2.03 -13.59 16.16
C GLU A 71 -2.47 -12.77 17.36
N GLN A 72 -1.52 -12.31 18.17
CA GLN A 72 -1.80 -11.48 19.34
C GLN A 72 -1.77 -9.98 19.01
N LEU A 73 -1.04 -9.59 17.98
CA LEU A 73 -0.76 -8.20 17.67
C LEU A 73 -1.47 -7.68 16.43
N LEU A 74 -1.66 -8.54 15.43
CA LEU A 74 -2.29 -8.19 14.16
C LEU A 74 -3.65 -8.83 14.01
N ILE A 75 -4.59 -8.08 13.45
CA ILE A 75 -5.87 -8.61 13.00
C ILE A 75 -5.74 -8.96 11.53
N HIS A 76 -5.63 -10.26 11.24
CA HIS A 76 -5.51 -10.73 9.86
C HIS A 76 -6.88 -10.75 9.18
N LEU A 77 -6.96 -10.12 8.00
CA LEU A 77 -8.11 -10.29 7.14
C LEU A 77 -8.14 -11.72 6.59
N PRO A 78 -9.33 -12.28 6.33
CA PRO A 78 -9.40 -13.61 5.73
C PRO A 78 -8.79 -13.60 4.33
N TYR A 79 -8.40 -14.79 3.83
CA TYR A 79 -7.96 -14.92 2.45
C TYR A 79 -9.09 -14.47 1.50
N MET A 80 -8.73 -13.66 0.54
CA MET A 80 -9.69 -13.11 -0.43
C MET A 80 -9.07 -13.15 -1.83
N ASN A 81 -9.93 -13.28 -2.84
CA ASN A 81 -9.48 -13.02 -4.20
C ASN A 81 -9.17 -11.53 -4.36
N TRP A 82 -8.55 -11.17 -5.48
CA TRP A 82 -8.06 -9.81 -5.68
C TRP A 82 -9.17 -8.75 -5.64
N THR A 83 -10.32 -9.02 -6.24
CA THR A 83 -11.44 -8.05 -6.24
C THR A 83 -12.01 -7.85 -4.85
N GLN A 84 -12.18 -8.93 -4.08
CA GLN A 84 -12.60 -8.85 -2.68
C GLN A 84 -11.59 -8.08 -1.84
N TRP A 85 -10.29 -8.27 -2.09
CA TRP A 85 -9.22 -7.54 -1.42
C TRP A 85 -9.34 -6.03 -1.64
N ILE A 86 -9.55 -5.57 -2.87
CA ILE A 86 -9.69 -4.14 -3.15
C ILE A 86 -10.89 -3.55 -2.43
N HIS A 87 -12.02 -4.25 -2.39
CA HIS A 87 -13.20 -3.80 -1.64
C HIS A 87 -12.94 -3.74 -0.13
N ALA A 88 -12.23 -4.72 0.42
CA ALA A 88 -11.86 -4.72 1.83
C ALA A 88 -10.90 -3.59 2.16
N LEU A 89 -9.89 -3.38 1.32
CA LEU A 89 -8.91 -2.29 1.47
C LEU A 89 -9.59 -0.92 1.47
N ASN A 90 -10.64 -0.75 0.68
CA ASN A 90 -11.37 0.51 0.56
C ASN A 90 -11.94 1.03 1.89
N LYS A 91 -12.06 0.18 2.89
CA LYS A 91 -12.60 0.55 4.22
C LYS A 91 -11.59 1.27 5.11
N PHE A 92 -10.30 1.19 4.80
CA PHE A 92 -9.23 1.71 5.63
C PHE A 92 -8.90 3.16 5.28
N LYS A 93 -8.60 3.94 6.32
CA LYS A 93 -8.22 5.34 6.19
C LYS A 93 -6.72 5.52 6.00
N TYR A 94 -5.92 4.68 6.64
CA TYR A 94 -4.46 4.78 6.67
C TYR A 94 -3.82 3.46 6.27
N ALA A 95 -2.70 3.54 5.59
CA ALA A 95 -1.91 2.37 5.21
C ALA A 95 -0.44 2.59 5.52
N VAL A 96 0.25 1.54 5.92
CA VAL A 96 1.68 1.56 6.20
C VAL A 96 2.34 0.34 5.57
N HIS A 97 3.36 0.56 4.76
CA HIS A 97 4.08 -0.50 4.07
C HIS A 97 5.59 -0.20 4.03
N LEU A 98 6.22 -0.33 5.20
CA LEU A 98 7.65 -0.07 5.37
C LEU A 98 8.43 -1.33 5.01
N MET A 99 8.46 -1.65 3.73
CA MET A 99 9.11 -2.84 3.20
C MET A 99 10.57 -2.57 2.88
N ARG A 100 11.46 -3.43 3.40
CA ARG A 100 12.91 -3.30 3.24
C ARG A 100 13.45 -4.00 1.99
N THR A 101 12.66 -4.85 1.36
CA THR A 101 13.06 -5.61 0.18
C THR A 101 12.41 -5.05 -1.07
N HIS A 102 13.10 -5.18 -2.20
CA HIS A 102 12.52 -4.82 -3.49
C HIS A 102 11.46 -5.85 -3.88
N ALA A 103 10.26 -5.38 -4.15
CA ALA A 103 9.12 -6.20 -4.55
C ALA A 103 8.28 -5.44 -5.59
N ALA A 104 7.22 -6.06 -6.05
CA ALA A 104 6.36 -5.47 -7.07
C ALA A 104 5.62 -4.19 -6.63
N GLY A 105 5.54 -3.95 -5.32
CA GLY A 105 4.89 -2.74 -4.79
C GLY A 105 3.39 -2.71 -4.98
N THR A 106 2.74 -3.85 -5.08
CA THR A 106 1.31 -3.97 -5.34
C THR A 106 0.44 -3.31 -4.27
N PHE A 107 0.85 -3.40 -3.01
CA PHE A 107 0.10 -2.80 -1.91
C PHE A 107 0.02 -1.27 -2.05
N ALA A 108 1.15 -0.61 -2.30
CA ALA A 108 1.19 0.85 -2.49
C ALA A 108 0.37 1.28 -3.71
N LEU A 109 0.39 0.48 -4.78
CA LEU A 109 -0.42 0.70 -5.97
C LEU A 109 -1.92 0.60 -5.67
N ASN A 110 -2.33 -0.43 -4.95
CA ASN A 110 -3.74 -0.62 -4.56
C ASN A 110 -4.25 0.55 -3.70
N CYS A 111 -3.42 1.01 -2.77
CA CYS A 111 -3.75 2.17 -1.93
C CYS A 111 -3.92 3.43 -2.78
N ALA A 112 -3.03 3.66 -3.74
CA ALA A 112 -3.11 4.83 -4.62
C ALA A 112 -4.37 4.83 -5.48
N TYR A 113 -4.74 3.68 -6.04
CA TYR A 113 -5.99 3.53 -6.79
C TYR A 113 -7.20 3.98 -5.97
N LEU A 114 -7.22 3.64 -4.68
CA LEU A 114 -8.30 3.98 -3.76
C LEU A 114 -8.16 5.38 -3.15
N GLY A 115 -7.02 6.03 -3.31
CA GLY A 115 -6.75 7.31 -2.67
C GLY A 115 -6.46 7.18 -1.17
N ILE A 116 -5.90 6.06 -0.74
CA ILE A 116 -5.49 5.83 0.65
C ILE A 116 -4.02 6.20 0.80
N PRO A 117 -3.68 7.20 1.65
CA PRO A 117 -2.27 7.52 1.91
C PRO A 117 -1.52 6.34 2.50
N CYS A 118 -0.37 6.01 1.94
CA CYS A 118 0.46 4.88 2.34
C CYS A 118 1.88 5.34 2.67
N ILE A 119 2.28 5.17 3.92
CA ILE A 119 3.64 5.45 4.37
C ILE A 119 4.53 4.27 4.00
N GLY A 120 5.67 4.53 3.38
CA GLY A 120 6.59 3.47 2.98
C GLY A 120 8.03 3.93 2.91
N TYR A 121 8.93 2.96 2.71
CA TYR A 121 10.34 3.21 2.50
C TYR A 121 10.65 3.50 1.04
N LYS A 122 11.68 4.31 0.84
CA LYS A 122 12.30 4.51 -0.46
C LYS A 122 12.84 3.19 -1.01
N GLY A 123 12.76 3.00 -2.32
CA GLY A 123 13.26 1.79 -2.99
C GLY A 123 12.22 1.03 -3.79
N LEU A 124 10.93 1.37 -3.65
CA LEU A 124 9.86 0.81 -4.48
C LEU A 124 9.31 1.90 -5.39
N ASP A 125 9.27 1.63 -6.69
CA ASP A 125 8.77 2.60 -7.69
C ASP A 125 7.36 3.08 -7.40
N THR A 126 6.47 2.17 -7.04
CA THR A 126 5.08 2.51 -6.72
C THR A 126 4.97 3.40 -5.49
N GLN A 127 5.80 3.15 -4.48
CA GLN A 127 5.83 3.97 -3.27
C GLN A 127 6.35 5.38 -3.58
N GLU A 128 7.48 5.49 -4.25
CA GLU A 128 8.12 6.78 -4.55
C GLU A 128 7.30 7.62 -5.53
N THR A 129 6.71 6.97 -6.54
CA THR A 129 5.91 7.65 -7.56
C THR A 129 4.55 8.08 -7.04
N LEU A 130 3.89 7.22 -6.27
CA LEU A 130 2.47 7.39 -5.92
C LEU A 130 2.25 8.03 -4.55
N HIS A 131 3.21 7.90 -3.64
CA HIS A 131 3.14 8.45 -2.28
C HIS A 131 4.40 9.27 -1.96
N PRO A 132 4.74 10.29 -2.77
CA PRO A 132 6.04 10.98 -2.65
C PRO A 132 6.22 11.69 -1.31
N ASP A 133 5.15 12.26 -0.75
CA ASP A 133 5.20 12.99 0.53
C ASP A 133 5.16 12.06 1.74
N LEU A 134 4.99 10.77 1.52
CA LEU A 134 4.83 9.74 2.56
C LEU A 134 5.95 8.69 2.49
N THR A 135 6.99 8.95 1.74
CA THR A 135 8.12 8.05 1.54
C THR A 135 9.32 8.54 2.35
N VAL A 136 9.88 7.64 3.15
CA VAL A 136 11.02 7.95 4.03
C VAL A 136 12.22 7.07 3.67
N GLU A 137 13.41 7.49 4.12
CA GLU A 137 14.62 6.69 3.95
C GLU A 137 14.52 5.37 4.69
N LEU A 138 15.17 4.34 4.16
CA LEU A 138 15.16 3.00 4.73
C LEU A 138 15.57 3.02 6.21
N GLY A 139 14.71 2.51 7.07
CA GLY A 139 14.94 2.44 8.51
C GLY A 139 14.66 3.70 9.31
N ASP A 140 14.26 4.79 8.66
CA ASP A 140 13.98 6.06 9.35
C ASP A 140 12.56 6.04 9.95
N LEU A 141 12.42 5.32 11.07
CA LEU A 141 11.16 5.21 11.80
C LEU A 141 10.71 6.53 12.40
N GLN A 142 11.63 7.41 12.75
CA GLN A 142 11.26 8.73 13.31
C GLN A 142 10.59 9.59 12.24
N ALA A 143 11.12 9.62 11.03
CA ALA A 143 10.48 10.33 9.92
C ALA A 143 9.09 9.75 9.61
N ALA A 144 8.97 8.42 9.60
CA ALA A 144 7.69 7.75 9.39
C ALA A 144 6.67 8.09 10.49
N ARG A 145 7.11 8.13 11.74
CA ARG A 145 6.27 8.53 12.88
C ARG A 145 5.80 9.96 12.78
N ASN A 146 6.66 10.87 12.36
CA ASN A 146 6.30 12.26 12.17
C ASN A 146 5.24 12.42 11.06
N ILE A 147 5.38 11.69 9.97
CA ILE A 147 4.39 11.66 8.88
C ILE A 147 3.06 11.09 9.38
N ALA A 148 3.08 9.99 10.13
CA ALA A 148 1.88 9.37 10.69
C ALA A 148 1.13 10.36 11.59
N SER A 149 1.85 11.05 12.48
CA SER A 149 1.28 12.07 13.34
C SER A 149 0.61 13.19 12.53
N LYS A 150 1.26 13.64 11.47
CA LYS A 150 0.72 14.69 10.60
C LYS A 150 -0.53 14.22 9.85
N LEU A 151 -0.53 13.01 9.32
CA LEU A 151 -1.71 12.44 8.66
C LEU A 151 -2.90 12.33 9.61
N ARG A 152 -2.64 11.94 10.86
CA ARG A 152 -3.69 11.78 11.86
C ARG A 152 -4.26 13.12 12.33
N ASN A 153 -3.43 14.13 12.50
CA ASN A 153 -3.79 15.38 13.18
C ASN A 153 -4.11 16.54 12.23
N ASP A 154 -3.72 16.45 10.96
CA ASP A 154 -3.90 17.51 9.96
C ASP A 154 -4.80 17.01 8.84
N VAL A 155 -6.08 17.37 8.89
CA VAL A 155 -7.08 16.97 7.91
C VAL A 155 -6.72 17.44 6.50
N GLU A 156 -6.22 18.66 6.37
CA GLU A 156 -5.83 19.22 5.06
C GLU A 156 -4.65 18.45 4.45
N PHE A 157 -3.68 18.08 5.28
CA PHE A 157 -2.56 17.25 4.83
C PHE A 157 -3.04 15.85 4.39
N TYR A 158 -3.93 15.23 5.16
CA TYR A 158 -4.51 13.95 4.79
C TYR A 158 -5.23 14.05 3.43
N ASP A 159 -6.11 15.02 3.28
CA ASP A 159 -6.91 15.19 2.06
C ASP A 159 -6.02 15.48 0.85
N SER A 160 -4.96 16.29 1.04
CA SER A 160 -3.98 16.57 0.00
C SER A 160 -3.24 15.30 -0.42
N CYS A 161 -2.78 14.49 0.52
CA CYS A 161 -2.12 13.22 0.23
C CYS A 161 -3.05 12.23 -0.49
N SER A 162 -4.28 12.12 -0.03
CA SER A 162 -5.29 11.25 -0.66
C SER A 162 -5.56 11.66 -2.11
N LYS A 163 -5.73 12.94 -2.35
CA LYS A 163 -5.94 13.49 -3.69
C LYS A 163 -4.73 13.29 -4.59
N THR A 164 -3.55 13.61 -4.08
CA THR A 164 -2.29 13.49 -4.82
C THR A 164 -2.01 12.06 -5.25
N THR A 165 -2.15 11.09 -4.34
CA THR A 165 -1.89 9.69 -4.69
C THR A 165 -2.84 9.18 -5.77
N LYS A 166 -4.09 9.58 -5.72
CA LYS A 166 -5.08 9.19 -6.72
C LYS A 166 -4.81 9.84 -8.08
N GLU A 167 -4.43 11.10 -8.10
CA GLU A 167 -4.04 11.81 -9.33
C GLU A 167 -2.79 11.18 -9.97
N LEU A 168 -1.78 10.84 -9.16
CA LEU A 168 -0.57 10.20 -9.64
C LEU A 168 -0.84 8.77 -10.15
N TYR A 169 -1.74 8.03 -9.50
CA TYR A 169 -2.19 6.74 -10.02
C TYR A 169 -2.79 6.92 -11.42
N ASN A 170 -3.70 7.86 -11.60
CA ASN A 170 -4.34 8.09 -12.88
C ASN A 170 -3.34 8.51 -13.96
N GLN A 171 -2.31 9.26 -13.58
CA GLN A 171 -1.30 9.75 -14.51
C GLN A 171 -0.31 8.65 -14.95
N TYR A 172 0.09 7.75 -14.06
CA TYR A 172 1.20 6.83 -14.31
C TYR A 172 0.81 5.35 -14.37
N TYR A 173 -0.24 4.92 -13.71
CA TYR A 173 -0.56 3.50 -13.51
C TYR A 173 -1.98 3.11 -13.90
N SER A 174 -2.82 4.03 -14.34
CA SER A 174 -4.19 3.68 -14.74
C SER A 174 -4.17 2.70 -15.92
N GLU A 175 -5.24 1.92 -16.05
CA GLU A 175 -5.38 0.95 -17.13
C GLU A 175 -5.27 1.62 -18.50
N SER A 176 -5.83 2.82 -18.68
CA SER A 176 -5.74 3.59 -19.91
C SER A 176 -4.30 3.99 -20.25
N VAL A 177 -3.51 4.39 -19.25
CA VAL A 177 -2.08 4.70 -19.42
C VAL A 177 -1.30 3.45 -19.81
N PHE A 178 -1.58 2.33 -19.17
CA PHE A 178 -0.95 1.05 -19.49
C PHE A 178 -1.24 0.63 -20.94
N ILE A 179 -2.49 0.67 -21.35
CA ILE A 179 -2.91 0.34 -22.71
C ILE A 179 -2.19 1.22 -23.73
N LYS A 180 -2.18 2.53 -23.52
CA LYS A 180 -1.50 3.48 -24.39
C LYS A 180 0.00 3.22 -24.51
N LYS A 181 0.67 2.92 -23.39
CA LYS A 181 2.11 2.68 -23.34
C LYS A 181 2.52 1.41 -24.07
N PHE A 182 1.72 0.37 -23.99
CA PHE A 182 2.04 -0.94 -24.58
C PHE A 182 1.30 -1.24 -25.89
N HIS A 183 0.54 -0.31 -26.42
CA HIS A 183 -0.22 -0.46 -27.68
C HIS A 183 -1.14 -1.69 -27.69
N ILE A 184 -1.81 -1.92 -26.58
CA ILE A 184 -2.74 -3.05 -26.43
C ILE A 184 -4.14 -2.66 -26.91
#